data_f49222646c6c79f84c819fd96597960e
#
_entry.id   f49222646c6c79f84c819fd96597960e
#
_cell.length_a   1.000
_cell.length_b   1.000
_cell.length_c   1.000
_cell.angle_alpha   90.00
_cell.angle_beta   90.00
_cell.angle_gamma   90.00
#
_symmetry.space_group_name_H-M   'P 1'
#
loop_
_entity.id
_entity.type
_entity.pdbx_description
1 polymer ?
#
loop_
_entity_poly.entity_id
_entity_poly.type
_entity_poly.pdbx_seq_one_letter_code
_entity_poly.pdbx_strand_id
1 'polypeptide(L)'
;DQVNFEDPNGFYEEYAKRFPGQWGAVSWEYASIMDLWKAAAEKAGSADPEAVISAMKEGGKGKHAFGDASWWGTDLFGIDNALVGDWPVVVIEDGKAVIKGFRNIPDWYDKHGDLLVKHMKAYGQMWDQRG
;
A
#
# COMPACT_ATOMS: atom_id res chain seq x y z
N ASP A 1 15.17 7.03 -8.54
CA ASP A 1 13.81 7.07 -8.95
C ASP A 1 13.31 5.95 -9.77
N GLN A 2 13.85 4.76 -9.81
CA GLN A 2 13.35 3.72 -10.68
C GLN A 2 13.34 2.42 -9.96
N VAL A 3 12.34 2.30 -9.17
CA VAL A 3 11.86 1.01 -8.72
C VAL A 3 11.33 0.31 -9.96
N ASN A 4 11.87 -0.84 -10.32
CA ASN A 4 11.31 -1.69 -11.37
C ASN A 4 9.93 -2.17 -10.91
N PHE A 5 8.89 -1.52 -11.37
CA PHE A 5 7.53 -1.98 -11.24
C PHE A 5 6.97 -2.24 -12.66
N GLU A 6 6.03 -3.14 -12.73
CA GLU A 6 5.29 -3.34 -13.97
C GLU A 6 4.43 -2.11 -14.24
N ASP A 7 4.54 -1.56 -15.44
CA ASP A 7 3.72 -0.44 -15.92
C ASP A 7 2.84 -0.89 -17.10
N PRO A 8 1.86 -1.78 -16.86
CA PRO A 8 1.08 -2.41 -17.92
C PRO A 8 0.25 -1.41 -18.73
N ASN A 9 -0.01 -0.22 -18.21
CA ASN A 9 -0.82 0.81 -18.84
C ASN A 9 0.01 1.97 -19.39
N GLY A 10 1.34 1.90 -19.35
CA GLY A 10 2.22 2.98 -19.78
C GLY A 10 2.10 4.26 -18.95
N PHE A 11 1.66 4.15 -17.70
CA PHE A 11 1.45 5.31 -16.83
C PHE A 11 2.74 6.10 -16.59
N TYR A 12 3.84 5.40 -16.31
CA TYR A 12 5.14 6.04 -16.09
C TYR A 12 5.61 6.82 -17.31
N GLU A 13 5.55 6.20 -18.48
CA GLU A 13 5.99 6.84 -19.73
C GLU A 13 5.16 8.10 -20.04
N GLU A 14 3.84 8.01 -19.91
CA GLU A 14 2.94 9.13 -20.15
C GLU A 14 3.12 10.24 -19.10
N TYR A 15 3.31 9.88 -17.84
CA TYR A 15 3.58 10.85 -16.77
C TYR A 15 4.90 11.56 -17.01
N ALA A 16 5.97 10.83 -17.29
CA ALA A 16 7.30 11.40 -17.54
C ALA A 16 7.32 12.33 -18.76
N LYS A 17 6.52 12.03 -19.77
CA LYS A 17 6.33 12.86 -20.96
C LYS A 17 5.61 14.16 -20.64
N ARG A 18 4.53 14.11 -19.83
CA ARG A 18 3.75 15.31 -19.45
C ARG A 18 4.46 16.17 -18.42
N PHE A 19 5.18 15.56 -17.52
CA PHE A 19 5.81 16.20 -16.36
C PHE A 19 7.28 15.80 -16.23
N PRO A 20 8.16 16.26 -17.15
CA PRO A 20 9.56 15.87 -17.16
C PRO A 20 10.25 16.19 -15.83
N GLY A 21 10.94 15.21 -15.24
CA GLY A 21 11.69 15.37 -14.00
C GLY A 21 10.85 15.46 -12.71
N GLN A 22 9.52 15.30 -12.80
CA GLN A 22 8.62 15.40 -11.64
C GLN A 22 8.13 14.05 -11.13
N TRP A 23 8.65 12.95 -11.67
CA TRP A 23 8.28 11.62 -11.18
C TRP A 23 8.73 11.41 -9.73
N GLY A 24 7.83 10.84 -8.95
CA GLY A 24 8.11 10.38 -7.59
C GLY A 24 7.37 9.07 -7.30
N ALA A 25 7.88 8.26 -6.39
CA ALA A 25 7.25 6.99 -6.00
C ALA A 25 5.78 7.17 -5.59
N VAL A 26 5.47 8.28 -4.94
CA VAL A 26 4.11 8.65 -4.52
C VAL A 26 3.14 8.76 -5.70
N SER A 27 3.61 9.19 -6.87
CA SER A 27 2.78 9.29 -8.08
C SER A 27 2.19 7.94 -8.47
N TRP A 28 3.00 6.89 -8.39
CA TRP A 28 2.56 5.52 -8.67
C TRP A 28 1.62 4.97 -7.61
N GLU A 29 1.93 5.21 -6.33
CA GLU A 29 1.09 4.78 -5.22
C GLU A 29 -0.31 5.39 -5.30
N TYR A 30 -0.42 6.68 -5.55
CA TYR A 30 -1.73 7.34 -5.71
C TYR A 30 -2.48 6.86 -6.95
N ALA A 31 -1.80 6.61 -8.07
CA ALA A 31 -2.43 6.05 -9.26
C ALA A 31 -3.02 4.67 -8.97
N SER A 32 -2.28 3.81 -8.27
CA SER A 32 -2.76 2.46 -7.91
C SER A 32 -3.96 2.49 -6.96
N ILE A 33 -4.03 3.47 -6.05
CA ILE A 33 -5.20 3.67 -5.18
C ILE A 33 -6.42 4.07 -6.00
N MET A 34 -6.27 4.94 -7.00
CA MET A 34 -7.36 5.33 -7.87
C MET A 34 -7.86 4.17 -8.73
N ASP A 35 -6.97 3.33 -9.24
CA ASP A 35 -7.34 2.12 -9.98
C ASP A 35 -8.09 1.13 -9.08
N LEU A 36 -7.66 0.95 -7.84
CA LEU A 36 -8.34 0.12 -6.85
C LEU A 36 -9.76 0.64 -6.58
N TRP A 37 -9.91 1.96 -6.38
CA TRP A 37 -11.22 2.59 -6.18
C TRP A 37 -12.13 2.41 -7.40
N LYS A 38 -11.61 2.66 -8.60
CA LYS A 38 -12.35 2.49 -9.84
C LYS A 38 -12.86 1.06 -10.00
N ALA A 39 -11.99 0.07 -9.83
CA ALA A 39 -12.37 -1.34 -9.94
C ALA A 39 -13.46 -1.73 -8.91
N ALA A 40 -13.37 -1.19 -7.69
CA ALA A 40 -14.36 -1.42 -6.65
C ALA A 40 -15.71 -0.74 -6.97
N ALA A 41 -15.70 0.48 -7.49
CA ALA A 41 -16.90 1.20 -7.90
C ALA A 41 -17.62 0.52 -9.08
N GLU A 42 -16.85 0.06 -10.07
CA GLU A 42 -17.38 -0.73 -11.18
C GLU A 42 -18.02 -2.06 -10.71
N LYS A 43 -17.36 -2.75 -9.77
CA LYS A 43 -17.88 -3.98 -9.16
C LYS A 43 -19.14 -3.74 -8.33
N ALA A 44 -19.17 -2.66 -7.57
CA ALA A 44 -20.36 -2.27 -6.80
C ALA A 44 -21.52 -1.76 -7.67
N GLY A 45 -21.24 -1.34 -8.90
CA GLY A 45 -22.20 -0.64 -9.75
C GLY A 45 -22.65 0.70 -9.16
N SER A 46 -21.84 1.30 -8.30
CA SER A 46 -22.18 2.49 -7.50
C SER A 46 -20.92 3.29 -7.14
N ALA A 47 -21.08 4.59 -6.94
CA ALA A 47 -20.08 5.47 -6.34
C ALA A 47 -20.37 5.76 -4.86
N ASP A 48 -21.37 5.13 -4.27
CA ASP A 48 -21.65 5.23 -2.85
C ASP A 48 -20.48 4.71 -2.02
N PRO A 49 -19.97 5.47 -1.04
CA PRO A 49 -18.76 5.11 -0.30
C PRO A 49 -18.84 3.76 0.42
N GLU A 50 -19.99 3.42 1.02
CA GLU A 50 -20.16 2.17 1.77
C GLU A 50 -20.17 0.97 0.80
N ALA A 51 -20.86 1.10 -0.33
CA ALA A 51 -20.89 0.08 -1.35
C ALA A 51 -19.52 -0.15 -1.98
N VAL A 52 -18.78 0.93 -2.26
CA VAL A 52 -17.42 0.86 -2.80
C VAL A 52 -16.46 0.21 -1.81
N ILE A 53 -16.46 0.62 -0.53
CA ILE A 53 -15.60 0.03 0.51
C ILE A 53 -15.90 -1.46 0.68
N SER A 54 -17.19 -1.83 0.70
CA SER A 54 -17.58 -3.24 0.79
C SER A 54 -17.05 -4.06 -0.38
N ALA A 55 -17.24 -3.57 -1.61
CA ALA A 55 -16.74 -4.23 -2.82
C ALA A 55 -15.21 -4.29 -2.88
N MET A 56 -14.52 -3.25 -2.40
CA MET A 56 -13.07 -3.15 -2.33
C MET A 56 -12.47 -4.18 -1.37
N LYS A 57 -13.10 -4.41 -0.23
CA LYS A 57 -12.64 -5.34 0.81
C LYS A 57 -13.08 -6.78 0.61
N GLU A 58 -13.95 -7.04 -0.33
CA GLU A 58 -14.48 -8.38 -0.55
C GLU A 58 -13.37 -9.40 -0.83
N GLY A 59 -13.36 -10.47 -0.05
CA GLY A 59 -12.33 -11.50 -0.13
C GLY A 59 -11.02 -11.16 0.59
N GLY A 60 -10.92 -10.00 1.27
CA GLY A 60 -9.75 -9.60 2.06
C GLY A 60 -8.48 -9.33 1.25
N LYS A 61 -8.58 -9.27 -0.08
CA LYS A 61 -7.46 -9.12 -1.01
C LYS A 61 -7.60 -7.84 -1.83
N GLY A 62 -6.46 -7.35 -2.31
CA GLY A 62 -6.39 -6.20 -3.21
C GLY A 62 -5.04 -6.14 -3.91
N LYS A 63 -4.81 -5.05 -4.60
CA LYS A 63 -3.51 -4.75 -5.20
C LYS A 63 -3.07 -3.36 -4.79
N HIS A 64 -1.78 -3.20 -4.55
CA HIS A 64 -1.14 -1.90 -4.39
C HIS A 64 -0.03 -1.73 -5.44
N ALA A 65 0.70 -0.62 -5.38
CA ALA A 65 1.73 -0.27 -6.37
C ALA A 65 2.79 -1.36 -6.62
N PHE A 66 3.03 -2.26 -5.64
CA PHE A 66 4.05 -3.30 -5.73
C PHE A 66 3.48 -4.71 -5.87
N GLY A 67 2.20 -4.87 -6.16
CA GLY A 67 1.58 -6.15 -6.45
C GLY A 67 0.44 -6.54 -5.52
N ASP A 68 0.30 -7.84 -5.27
CA ASP A 68 -0.77 -8.38 -4.46
C ASP A 68 -0.65 -7.97 -2.99
N ALA A 69 -1.79 -7.69 -2.38
CA ALA A 69 -1.89 -7.18 -1.03
C ALA A 69 -3.11 -7.75 -0.30
N SER A 70 -3.16 -7.56 1.00
CA SER A 70 -4.29 -7.96 1.84
C SER A 70 -4.73 -6.79 2.72
N TRP A 71 -6.02 -6.71 3.00
CA TRP A 71 -6.55 -5.81 4.01
C TRP A 71 -6.12 -6.27 5.40
N TRP A 72 -5.62 -5.34 6.20
CA TRP A 72 -4.92 -5.65 7.44
C TRP A 72 -4.99 -4.48 8.43
N GLY A 73 -4.72 -4.77 9.71
CA GLY A 73 -4.48 -3.74 10.71
C GLY A 73 -5.38 -3.79 11.94
N THR A 74 -6.35 -4.71 12.00
CA THR A 74 -7.31 -4.79 13.12
C THR A 74 -6.62 -4.79 14.48
N ASP A 75 -5.56 -5.59 14.65
CA ASP A 75 -4.86 -5.72 15.94
C ASP A 75 -4.14 -4.43 16.36
N LEU A 76 -3.65 -3.64 15.41
CA LEU A 76 -2.91 -2.41 15.68
C LEU A 76 -3.78 -1.15 15.67
N PHE A 77 -4.77 -1.10 14.78
CA PHE A 77 -5.53 0.12 14.48
C PHE A 77 -7.01 0.01 14.88
N GLY A 78 -7.48 -1.19 15.28
CA GLY A 78 -8.88 -1.47 15.55
C GLY A 78 -9.75 -1.65 14.29
N ILE A 79 -9.17 -1.44 13.12
CA ILE A 79 -9.83 -1.58 11.82
C ILE A 79 -8.86 -2.18 10.79
N ASP A 80 -9.39 -2.85 9.78
CA ASP A 80 -8.65 -3.48 8.69
C ASP A 80 -8.55 -2.58 7.44
N ASN A 81 -8.18 -1.33 7.62
CA ASN A 81 -8.14 -0.33 6.54
C ASN A 81 -6.75 -0.11 5.93
N ALA A 82 -5.76 -0.91 6.31
CA ALA A 82 -4.46 -0.89 5.69
C ALA A 82 -4.37 -1.97 4.61
N LEU A 83 -4.09 -1.57 3.37
CA LEU A 83 -3.80 -2.51 2.30
C LEU A 83 -2.29 -2.75 2.28
N VAL A 84 -1.87 -3.94 2.67
CA VAL A 84 -0.46 -4.28 2.88
C VAL A 84 -0.03 -5.52 2.09
N GLY A 85 1.20 -5.52 1.66
CA GLY A 85 1.83 -6.60 0.91
C GLY A 85 3.34 -6.46 0.94
N ASP A 86 3.98 -6.79 -0.16
CA ASP A 86 5.42 -6.72 -0.31
C ASP A 86 5.86 -5.27 -0.56
N TRP A 87 6.88 -4.83 0.18
CA TRP A 87 7.52 -3.55 0.00
C TRP A 87 8.97 -3.71 -0.42
N PRO A 88 9.44 -2.93 -1.39
CA PRO A 88 10.82 -3.01 -1.87
C PRO A 88 11.79 -2.50 -0.80
N VAL A 89 12.88 -3.23 -0.63
CA VAL A 89 14.06 -2.76 0.09
C VAL A 89 14.99 -2.12 -0.92
N VAL A 90 15.11 -0.81 -0.84
CA VAL A 90 15.89 -0.02 -1.80
C VAL A 90 17.15 0.51 -1.14
N VAL A 91 18.27 0.42 -1.84
CA VAL A 91 19.54 1.06 -1.48
C VAL A 91 19.99 1.99 -2.60
N ILE A 92 20.78 2.98 -2.26
CA ILE A 92 21.37 3.87 -3.25
C ILE A 92 22.78 3.36 -3.57
N GLU A 93 23.01 3.00 -4.83
CA GLU A 93 24.30 2.58 -5.36
C GLU A 93 24.65 3.48 -6.54
N ASP A 94 25.79 4.12 -6.52
CA ASP A 94 26.25 5.05 -7.56
C ASP A 94 25.23 6.13 -7.92
N GLY A 95 24.50 6.64 -6.92
CA GLY A 95 23.46 7.66 -7.09
C GLY A 95 22.14 7.14 -7.68
N LYS A 96 21.97 5.81 -7.80
CA LYS A 96 20.76 5.18 -8.32
C LYS A 96 20.07 4.35 -7.27
N ALA A 97 18.74 4.34 -7.29
CA ALA A 97 17.93 3.45 -6.46
C ALA A 97 18.00 2.02 -7.03
N VAL A 98 18.40 1.06 -6.19
CA VAL A 98 18.51 -0.37 -6.56
C VAL A 98 17.69 -1.19 -5.59
N ILE A 99 16.74 -1.98 -6.10
CA ILE A 99 15.96 -2.91 -5.29
C ILE A 99 16.85 -4.11 -4.93
N LYS A 100 16.99 -4.36 -3.63
CA LYS A 100 17.73 -5.52 -3.08
C LYS A 100 16.84 -6.70 -2.71
N GLY A 101 15.54 -6.49 -2.73
CA GLY A 101 14.55 -7.53 -2.41
C GLY A 101 13.26 -6.90 -1.91
N PHE A 102 12.37 -7.75 -1.42
CA PHE A 102 11.09 -7.33 -0.86
C PHE A 102 10.94 -7.80 0.58
N ARG A 103 10.11 -7.11 1.34
CA ARG A 103 9.70 -7.48 2.69
C ARG A 103 8.19 -7.41 2.78
N ASN A 104 7.59 -8.48 3.27
CA ASN A 104 6.16 -8.54 3.53
C ASN A 104 5.86 -8.00 4.92
N ILE A 105 4.94 -7.05 5.05
CA ILE A 105 4.59 -6.42 6.32
C ILE A 105 3.88 -7.40 7.26
N PRO A 106 2.83 -8.14 6.84
CA PRO A 106 2.23 -9.18 7.66
C PRO A 106 3.24 -10.22 8.18
N ASP A 107 4.10 -10.75 7.32
CA ASP A 107 5.13 -11.74 7.71
C ASP A 107 6.11 -11.18 8.75
N TRP A 108 6.44 -9.91 8.65
CA TRP A 108 7.29 -9.25 9.64
C TRP A 108 6.53 -9.11 10.97
N TYR A 109 5.25 -8.74 10.91
CA TYR A 109 4.42 -8.58 12.10
C TYR A 109 4.21 -9.91 12.83
N ASP A 110 4.00 -11.00 12.12
CA ASP A 110 3.85 -12.34 12.71
C ASP A 110 5.09 -12.74 13.53
N LYS A 111 6.27 -12.24 13.15
CA LYS A 111 7.53 -12.55 13.84
C LYS A 111 7.89 -11.57 14.96
N HIS A 112 7.46 -10.32 14.85
CA HIS A 112 7.93 -9.22 15.69
C HIS A 112 6.81 -8.37 16.29
N GLY A 113 5.56 -8.72 16.02
CA GLY A 113 4.38 -7.95 16.44
C GLY A 113 4.30 -7.76 17.95
N ASP A 114 4.63 -8.79 18.72
CA ASP A 114 4.64 -8.69 20.20
C ASP A 114 5.53 -7.56 20.70
N LEU A 115 6.72 -7.41 20.09
CA LEU A 115 7.66 -6.34 20.44
C LEU A 115 7.09 -4.97 20.06
N LEU A 116 6.51 -4.85 18.86
CA LEU A 116 5.87 -3.62 18.39
C LEU A 116 4.71 -3.22 19.32
N VAL A 117 3.80 -4.14 19.59
CA VAL A 117 2.64 -3.91 20.46
C VAL A 117 3.07 -3.51 21.87
N LYS A 118 4.11 -4.16 22.43
CA LYS A 118 4.69 -3.79 23.72
C LYS A 118 5.13 -2.32 23.74
N HIS A 119 5.83 -1.87 22.71
CA HIS A 119 6.28 -0.48 22.63
C HIS A 119 5.11 0.48 22.38
N MET A 120 4.19 0.14 21.51
CA MET A 120 3.01 0.98 21.25
C MET A 120 2.18 1.16 22.54
N LYS A 121 1.96 0.10 23.33
CA LYS A 121 1.28 0.19 24.62
C LYS A 121 2.02 1.06 25.62
N ALA A 122 3.34 0.92 25.69
CA ALA A 122 4.17 1.72 26.60
C ALA A 122 4.11 3.22 26.32
N TYR A 123 3.88 3.60 25.06
CA TYR A 123 3.77 5.00 24.62
C TYR A 123 2.31 5.48 24.43
N GLY A 124 1.31 4.68 24.80
CA GLY A 124 -0.11 5.04 24.64
C GLY A 124 -0.53 5.19 23.17
N GLN A 125 0.06 4.41 22.29
CA GLN A 125 -0.16 4.53 20.84
C GLN A 125 -1.08 3.45 20.24
N MET A 126 -1.56 2.52 21.05
CA MET A 126 -2.57 1.56 20.60
C MET A 126 -3.90 2.28 20.35
N TRP A 127 -4.66 1.75 19.40
CA TRP A 127 -5.95 2.34 19.01
C TRP A 127 -6.94 2.47 20.17
N ASP A 128 -6.95 1.51 21.09
CA ASP A 128 -7.79 1.48 22.31
C ASP A 128 -7.30 2.41 23.44
N GLN A 129 -6.12 3.00 23.28
CA GLN A 129 -5.52 3.96 24.21
C GLN A 129 -5.64 5.42 23.73
N ARG A 130 -6.11 5.63 22.51
CA ARG A 130 -6.32 6.96 21.93
C ARG A 130 -7.73 7.41 22.26
N GLY A 131 -7.85 8.31 23.20
CA GLY A 131 -9.11 8.95 23.60
C GLY A 131 -9.62 9.95 22.56
#